data_14739155cfcb2600e27f6f5df3bd0875
#
_entry.id   14739155cfcb2600e27f6f5df3bd0875
#
_cell.length_a   1.000
_cell.length_b   1.000
_cell.length_c   1.000
_cell.angle_alpha   90.00
_cell.angle_beta   90.00
_cell.angle_gamma   90.00
#
_symmetry.space_group_name_H-M   'P 1'
#
loop_
_entity.id
_entity.type
_entity.pdbx_description
1 polymer ?
#
loop_
_entity_poly.entity_id
_entity_poly.type
_entity_poly.pdbx_seq_one_letter_code
_entity_poly.pdbx_strand_id
1 'polypeptide(L)'
;KDGMAAQLRAFPNARYAEAPEAVAELLRAQVNALDGMKKKLGAALGRQSKGVPQPYQAEFWRSNASLASLAAALASAERLWLGANQDGLRSLLGDDQQALAERIDQQYASTRQQLAALQRPLGEMLADEAGRAELNAFYDNLNLVHRLQGGELAKVLGIQLGFNAHDG
;
A
#
# COMPACT_ATOMS: atom_id res chain seq x y z
N LYS A 1 -10.43 -24.20 8.27
CA LYS A 1 -9.08 -23.59 8.49
C LYS A 1 -9.31 -22.14 8.83
N ASP A 2 -8.88 -21.72 10.02
CA ASP A 2 -9.01 -20.34 10.44
C ASP A 2 -8.13 -19.43 9.57
N GLY A 3 -8.69 -18.33 9.10
CA GLY A 3 -7.98 -17.34 8.28
C GLY A 3 -6.89 -16.63 9.09
N MET A 4 -5.96 -15.93 8.38
CA MET A 4 -4.83 -15.22 8.99
C MET A 4 -5.26 -14.30 10.15
N ALA A 5 -6.34 -13.53 9.96
CA ALA A 5 -6.83 -12.62 10.99
C ALA A 5 -7.28 -13.33 12.27
N ALA A 6 -7.91 -14.52 12.16
CA ALA A 6 -8.30 -15.30 13.32
C ALA A 6 -7.07 -15.85 14.06
N GLN A 7 -6.06 -16.32 13.32
CA GLN A 7 -4.81 -16.81 13.90
C GLN A 7 -3.99 -15.71 14.59
N LEU A 8 -3.95 -14.49 14.01
CA LEU A 8 -3.29 -13.36 14.66
C LEU A 8 -4.02 -12.91 15.94
N ARG A 9 -5.36 -12.99 15.99
CA ARG A 9 -6.12 -12.71 17.22
C ARG A 9 -5.90 -13.76 18.32
N ALA A 10 -5.63 -15.01 17.91
CA ALA A 10 -5.36 -16.13 18.84
C ALA A 10 -3.85 -16.31 19.10
N PHE A 11 -3.06 -15.27 18.89
CA PHE A 11 -1.63 -15.27 19.19
C PHE A 11 -1.36 -15.41 20.71
N PRO A 12 -0.32 -16.18 21.15
CA PRO A 12 0.51 -17.10 20.34
C PRO A 12 -0.21 -18.39 19.97
N ASN A 13 0.18 -19.01 18.85
CA ASN A 13 -0.40 -20.27 18.35
C ASN A 13 0.62 -21.05 17.51
N ALA A 14 0.24 -22.24 17.02
CA ALA A 14 1.13 -23.11 16.26
C ALA A 14 1.66 -22.50 14.95
N ARG A 15 1.00 -21.50 14.39
CA ARG A 15 1.45 -20.80 13.17
C ARG A 15 2.36 -19.60 13.49
N TYR A 16 2.08 -18.92 14.59
CA TYR A 16 2.83 -17.78 15.08
C TYR A 16 3.18 -18.03 16.54
N ALA A 17 4.33 -18.69 16.74
CA ALA A 17 4.80 -19.02 18.08
C ALA A 17 5.37 -17.79 18.79
N GLU A 18 6.02 -16.92 18.01
CA GLU A 18 6.70 -15.72 18.51
C GLU A 18 6.22 -14.44 17.81
N ALA A 19 6.30 -13.31 18.52
CA ALA A 19 5.86 -12.00 17.99
C ALA A 19 6.56 -11.59 16.69
N PRO A 20 7.88 -11.79 16.48
CA PRO A 20 8.54 -11.47 15.23
C PRO A 20 7.92 -12.14 13.99
N GLU A 21 7.44 -13.38 14.13
CA GLU A 21 6.80 -14.12 13.03
C GLU A 21 5.47 -13.47 12.64
N ALA A 22 4.66 -13.10 13.64
CA ALA A 22 3.39 -12.41 13.42
C ALA A 22 3.59 -11.00 12.79
N VAL A 23 4.59 -10.26 13.27
CA VAL A 23 4.96 -8.96 12.73
C VAL A 23 5.44 -9.07 11.28
N ALA A 24 6.28 -10.05 10.98
CA ALA A 24 6.77 -10.30 9.62
C ALA A 24 5.62 -10.61 8.65
N GLU A 25 4.62 -11.38 9.08
CA GLU A 25 3.45 -11.69 8.27
C GLU A 25 2.56 -10.44 8.05
N LEU A 26 2.36 -9.62 9.10
CA LEU A 26 1.63 -8.35 8.97
C LEU A 26 2.31 -7.39 8.00
N LEU A 27 3.62 -7.20 8.14
CA LEU A 27 4.36 -6.34 7.22
C LEU A 27 4.35 -6.87 5.78
N ARG A 28 4.48 -8.19 5.60
CA ARG A 28 4.38 -8.81 4.28
C ARG A 28 3.01 -8.59 3.65
N ALA A 29 1.93 -8.77 4.41
CA ALA A 29 0.58 -8.49 3.93
C ALA A 29 0.39 -7.01 3.55
N GLN A 30 0.95 -6.09 4.35
CA GLN A 30 0.95 -4.65 4.11
C GLN A 30 1.66 -4.28 2.81
N VAL A 31 2.89 -4.75 2.63
CA VAL A 31 3.70 -4.48 1.43
C VAL A 31 3.03 -5.05 0.17
N ASN A 32 2.48 -6.27 0.26
CA ASN A 32 1.75 -6.88 -0.85
C ASN A 32 0.47 -6.10 -1.20
N ALA A 33 -0.24 -5.55 -0.22
CA ALA A 33 -1.42 -4.73 -0.48
C ALA A 33 -1.05 -3.43 -1.20
N LEU A 34 0.02 -2.75 -0.77
CA LEU A 34 0.55 -1.54 -1.42
C LEU A 34 1.01 -1.83 -2.85
N ASP A 35 1.72 -2.94 -3.07
CA ASP A 35 2.14 -3.37 -4.40
C ASP A 35 0.95 -3.70 -5.30
N GLY A 36 -0.07 -4.37 -4.76
CA GLY A 36 -1.32 -4.63 -5.47
C GLY A 36 -2.02 -3.35 -5.94
N MET A 37 -2.08 -2.31 -5.11
CA MET A 37 -2.62 -1.00 -5.51
C MET A 37 -1.81 -0.37 -6.65
N LYS A 38 -0.48 -0.40 -6.56
CA LYS A 38 0.42 0.08 -7.61
C LYS A 38 0.20 -0.66 -8.93
N LYS A 39 0.15 -1.99 -8.88
CA LYS A 39 -0.06 -2.83 -10.09
C LYS A 39 -1.39 -2.52 -10.76
N LYS A 40 -2.48 -2.39 -10.00
CA LYS A 40 -3.81 -2.04 -10.52
C LYS A 40 -3.82 -0.66 -11.19
N LEU A 41 -3.27 0.35 -10.53
CA LEU A 41 -3.18 1.70 -11.11
C LEU A 41 -2.21 1.74 -12.29
N GLY A 42 -1.05 1.08 -12.18
CA GLY A 42 -0.05 1.02 -13.23
C GLY A 42 -0.54 0.34 -14.51
N ALA A 43 -1.37 -0.70 -14.38
CA ALA A 43 -2.00 -1.36 -15.52
C ALA A 43 -2.93 -0.39 -16.27
N ALA A 44 -3.78 0.34 -15.56
CA ALA A 44 -4.66 1.35 -16.14
C ALA A 44 -3.89 2.50 -16.81
N LEU A 45 -2.78 2.95 -16.20
CA LEU A 45 -1.86 3.95 -16.76
C LEU A 45 -1.08 3.44 -17.98
N GLY A 46 -1.12 2.15 -18.29
CA GLY A 46 -0.41 1.57 -19.42
C GLY A 46 1.08 1.33 -19.15
N ARG A 47 1.53 1.25 -17.90
CA ARG A 47 2.95 1.04 -17.57
C ARG A 47 3.49 -0.28 -18.13
N GLN A 48 2.63 -1.27 -18.34
CA GLN A 48 2.94 -2.55 -18.99
C GLN A 48 2.62 -2.54 -20.50
N SER A 49 2.06 -1.45 -21.02
CA SER A 49 1.58 -1.29 -22.40
C SER A 49 2.27 -0.12 -23.11
N LYS A 50 3.58 0.06 -22.88
CA LYS A 50 4.41 1.13 -23.49
C LYS A 50 3.84 2.54 -23.29
N GLY A 51 3.20 2.81 -22.16
CA GLY A 51 2.59 4.09 -21.83
C GLY A 51 1.21 4.33 -22.47
N VAL A 52 0.64 3.35 -23.16
CA VAL A 52 -0.71 3.45 -23.72
C VAL A 52 -1.74 3.18 -22.62
N PRO A 53 -2.57 4.17 -22.23
CA PRO A 53 -3.57 3.99 -21.19
C PRO A 53 -4.54 2.85 -21.48
N GLN A 54 -4.86 2.09 -20.44
CA GLN A 54 -5.75 0.92 -20.51
C GLN A 54 -6.93 1.08 -19.56
N PRO A 55 -7.91 1.95 -19.83
CA PRO A 55 -9.02 2.26 -18.91
C PRO A 55 -9.79 1.02 -18.45
N TYR A 56 -9.92 0.03 -19.34
CA TYR A 56 -10.66 -1.22 -19.08
C TYR A 56 -9.92 -2.17 -18.14
N GLN A 57 -8.64 -1.94 -17.85
CA GLN A 57 -7.88 -2.70 -16.86
C GLN A 57 -7.98 -2.10 -15.46
N ALA A 58 -8.62 -0.93 -15.33
CA ALA A 58 -8.90 -0.36 -14.02
C ALA A 58 -9.96 -1.22 -13.30
N GLU A 59 -9.67 -1.62 -12.06
CA GLU A 59 -10.66 -2.30 -11.23
C GLU A 59 -11.90 -1.42 -11.05
N PHE A 60 -13.10 -2.00 -11.18
CA PHE A 60 -14.38 -1.26 -11.09
C PHE A 60 -14.59 -0.13 -12.12
N TRP A 61 -13.95 -0.19 -13.28
CA TRP A 61 -14.04 0.85 -14.31
C TRP A 61 -15.50 1.13 -14.76
N ARG A 62 -16.35 0.09 -14.81
CA ARG A 62 -17.76 0.25 -15.23
C ARG A 62 -18.62 1.03 -14.24
N SER A 63 -18.30 0.93 -12.94
CA SER A 63 -19.03 1.61 -11.86
C SER A 63 -18.37 2.93 -11.43
N ASN A 64 -17.29 3.33 -12.08
CA ASN A 64 -16.46 4.50 -11.70
C ASN A 64 -15.97 4.45 -10.24
N ALA A 65 -15.88 3.26 -9.65
CA ALA A 65 -15.50 3.08 -8.24
C ALA A 65 -13.99 2.81 -8.04
N SER A 66 -13.17 2.93 -9.09
CA SER A 66 -11.74 2.62 -9.03
C SER A 66 -10.98 3.46 -7.99
N LEU A 67 -11.18 4.78 -7.97
CA LEU A 67 -10.53 5.66 -6.99
C LEU A 67 -11.05 5.42 -5.57
N ALA A 68 -12.34 5.14 -5.40
CA ALA A 68 -12.91 4.80 -4.09
C ALA A 68 -12.34 3.47 -3.55
N SER A 69 -12.13 2.48 -4.42
CA SER A 69 -11.47 1.22 -4.05
C SER A 69 -10.02 1.45 -3.60
N LEU A 70 -9.26 2.27 -4.33
CA LEU A 70 -7.89 2.64 -3.95
C LEU A 70 -7.87 3.42 -2.62
N ALA A 71 -8.82 4.32 -2.38
CA ALA A 71 -8.94 5.06 -1.13
C ALA A 71 -9.21 4.13 0.07
N ALA A 72 -10.12 3.16 -0.09
CA ALA A 72 -10.41 2.18 0.95
C ALA A 72 -9.20 1.28 1.26
N ALA A 73 -8.47 0.86 0.23
CA ALA A 73 -7.25 0.06 0.39
C ALA A 73 -6.13 0.86 1.07
N LEU A 74 -5.91 2.11 0.66
CA LEU A 74 -4.91 3.00 1.29
C LEU A 74 -5.25 3.28 2.76
N ALA A 75 -6.51 3.56 3.07
CA ALA A 75 -6.97 3.77 4.44
C ALA A 75 -6.80 2.50 5.32
N SER A 76 -6.97 1.31 4.72
CA SER A 76 -6.73 0.04 5.43
C SER A 76 -5.25 -0.17 5.71
N ALA A 77 -4.39 0.17 4.76
CA ALA A 77 -2.94 0.12 4.92
C ALA A 77 -2.46 1.10 5.99
N GLU A 78 -2.95 2.34 5.97
CA GLU A 78 -2.63 3.36 6.98
C GLU A 78 -3.09 2.94 8.39
N ARG A 79 -4.27 2.30 8.50
CA ARG A 79 -4.73 1.75 9.79
C ARG A 79 -3.85 0.63 10.34
N LEU A 80 -3.29 -0.22 9.47
CA LEU A 80 -2.34 -1.24 9.93
C LEU A 80 -1.01 -0.60 10.38
N TRP A 81 -0.60 0.48 9.71
CA TRP A 81 0.57 1.25 10.11
C TRP A 81 0.39 1.92 11.48
N LEU A 82 -0.72 2.63 11.68
CA LEU A 82 -0.98 3.40 12.91
C LEU A 82 -1.53 2.54 14.06
N GLY A 83 -2.35 1.52 13.76
CA GLY A 83 -3.14 0.79 14.75
C GLY A 83 -4.39 1.56 15.18
N ALA A 84 -5.34 0.88 15.82
CA ALA A 84 -6.55 1.50 16.32
C ALA A 84 -6.28 2.41 17.54
N ASN A 85 -5.31 2.04 18.38
CA ASN A 85 -4.90 2.75 19.60
C ASN A 85 -3.41 3.12 19.54
N GLN A 86 -2.89 3.46 18.38
CA GLN A 86 -1.48 3.69 18.13
C GLN A 86 -0.59 2.45 18.40
N ASP A 87 -1.17 1.28 18.24
CA ASP A 87 -0.57 -0.05 18.47
C ASP A 87 -0.25 -0.78 17.14
N GLY A 88 -0.12 -0.04 16.04
CA GLY A 88 0.23 -0.56 14.72
C GLY A 88 1.73 -0.79 14.54
N LEU A 89 2.14 -1.08 13.30
CA LEU A 89 3.54 -1.30 12.95
C LEU A 89 4.46 -0.13 13.34
N ARG A 90 3.92 1.09 13.36
CA ARG A 90 4.61 2.30 13.80
C ARG A 90 5.14 2.20 15.22
N SER A 91 4.38 1.58 16.13
CA SER A 91 4.75 1.45 17.54
C SER A 91 5.94 0.51 17.81
N LEU A 92 6.35 -0.23 16.79
CA LEU A 92 7.52 -1.12 16.87
C LEU A 92 8.85 -0.39 16.66
N LEU A 93 8.80 0.89 16.26
CA LEU A 93 9.98 1.72 16.04
C LEU A 93 10.40 2.39 17.35
N GLY A 94 11.68 2.27 17.68
CA GLY A 94 12.28 2.92 18.84
C GLY A 94 12.55 4.42 18.60
N ASP A 95 13.04 5.09 19.65
CA ASP A 95 13.31 6.53 19.62
C ASP A 95 14.37 6.91 18.55
N ASP A 96 15.33 6.05 18.29
CA ASP A 96 16.35 6.20 17.25
C ASP A 96 15.81 6.08 15.82
N GLN A 97 14.57 5.61 15.67
CA GLN A 97 13.90 5.39 14.38
C GLN A 97 12.72 6.33 14.14
N GLN A 98 12.50 7.31 15.02
CA GLN A 98 11.37 8.26 14.90
C GLN A 98 11.40 9.05 13.58
N ALA A 99 12.57 9.39 13.08
CA ALA A 99 12.69 10.07 11.77
C ALA A 99 12.11 9.21 10.61
N LEU A 100 12.28 7.90 10.65
CA LEU A 100 11.66 6.99 9.68
C LEU A 100 10.14 6.93 9.88
N ALA A 101 9.67 6.84 11.13
CA ALA A 101 8.25 6.83 11.45
C ALA A 101 7.55 8.09 10.91
N GLU A 102 8.13 9.27 11.16
CA GLU A 102 7.59 10.55 10.68
C GLU A 102 7.58 10.63 9.14
N ARG A 103 8.61 10.13 8.47
CA ARG A 103 8.64 10.08 7.00
C ARG A 103 7.53 9.19 6.44
N ILE A 104 7.25 8.06 7.07
CA ILE A 104 6.16 7.18 6.66
C ILE A 104 4.81 7.85 6.93
N ASP A 105 4.62 8.48 8.09
CA ASP A 105 3.41 9.24 8.43
C ASP A 105 3.13 10.34 7.39
N GLN A 106 4.14 11.15 7.08
CA GLN A 106 4.04 12.23 6.10
C GLN A 106 3.72 11.68 4.69
N GLN A 107 4.32 10.56 4.32
CA GLN A 107 4.08 9.96 3.02
C GLN A 107 2.65 9.40 2.90
N TYR A 108 2.09 8.78 3.94
CA TYR A 108 0.69 8.38 3.96
C TYR A 108 -0.24 9.58 3.85
N ALA A 109 0.02 10.63 4.63
CA ALA A 109 -0.78 11.85 4.60
C ALA A 109 -0.76 12.51 3.22
N SER A 110 0.42 12.65 2.60
CA SER A 110 0.57 13.21 1.25
C SER A 110 -0.15 12.35 0.20
N THR A 111 0.01 11.04 0.25
CA THR A 111 -0.63 10.12 -0.70
C THR A 111 -2.16 10.18 -0.58
N ARG A 112 -2.69 10.22 0.63
CA ARG A 112 -4.13 10.35 0.89
C ARG A 112 -4.67 11.69 0.41
N GLN A 113 -3.97 12.79 0.69
CA GLN A 113 -4.35 14.13 0.24
C GLN A 113 -4.39 14.21 -1.29
N GLN A 114 -3.40 13.64 -1.95
CA GLN A 114 -3.36 13.63 -3.41
C GLN A 114 -4.49 12.79 -3.99
N LEU A 115 -4.77 11.60 -3.43
CA LEU A 115 -5.90 10.78 -3.86
C LEU A 115 -7.24 11.51 -3.68
N ALA A 116 -7.43 12.21 -2.57
CA ALA A 116 -8.63 13.00 -2.31
C ALA A 116 -8.80 14.19 -3.28
N ALA A 117 -7.71 14.68 -3.86
CA ALA A 117 -7.75 15.75 -4.86
C ALA A 117 -8.19 15.27 -6.26
N LEU A 118 -8.16 13.94 -6.52
CA LEU A 118 -8.60 13.36 -7.78
C LEU A 118 -10.14 13.33 -7.84
N GLN A 119 -10.74 14.37 -8.42
CA GLN A 119 -12.20 14.57 -8.39
C GLN A 119 -12.94 13.94 -9.57
N ARG A 120 -12.23 13.52 -10.62
CA ARG A 120 -12.84 12.93 -11.83
C ARG A 120 -12.74 11.40 -11.79
N PRO A 121 -13.66 10.68 -12.44
CA PRO A 121 -13.53 9.24 -12.65
C PRO A 121 -12.18 8.88 -13.30
N LEU A 122 -11.56 7.80 -12.86
CA LEU A 122 -10.24 7.38 -13.33
C LEU A 122 -10.20 7.22 -14.87
N GLY A 123 -11.27 6.67 -15.46
CA GLY A 123 -11.35 6.51 -16.92
C GLY A 123 -11.33 7.84 -17.68
N GLU A 124 -11.96 8.87 -17.15
CA GLU A 124 -11.94 10.22 -17.74
C GLU A 124 -10.55 10.87 -17.59
N MET A 125 -9.92 10.70 -16.44
CA MET A 125 -8.55 11.20 -16.22
C MET A 125 -7.53 10.55 -17.14
N LEU A 126 -7.71 9.28 -17.48
CA LEU A 126 -6.84 8.58 -18.44
C LEU A 126 -6.98 9.10 -19.87
N ALA A 127 -8.08 9.75 -20.22
CA ALA A 127 -8.36 10.25 -21.56
C ALA A 127 -7.55 11.52 -21.93
N ASP A 128 -7.14 12.32 -20.93
CA ASP A 128 -6.39 13.55 -21.18
C ASP A 128 -5.01 13.57 -20.49
N GLU A 129 -4.13 14.45 -20.97
CA GLU A 129 -2.75 14.52 -20.49
C GLU A 129 -2.67 15.01 -19.03
N ALA A 130 -3.46 15.99 -18.64
CA ALA A 130 -3.48 16.53 -17.28
C ALA A 130 -3.93 15.48 -16.26
N GLY A 131 -5.01 14.75 -16.56
CA GLY A 131 -5.48 13.65 -15.71
C GLY A 131 -4.47 12.52 -15.57
N ARG A 132 -3.78 12.16 -16.67
CA ARG A 132 -2.70 11.17 -16.60
C ARG A 132 -1.53 11.65 -15.75
N ALA A 133 -1.17 12.95 -15.82
CA ALA A 133 -0.12 13.51 -14.98
C ALA A 133 -0.48 13.43 -13.49
N GLU A 134 -1.72 13.79 -13.13
CA GLU A 134 -2.22 13.67 -11.75
C GLU A 134 -2.21 12.20 -11.25
N LEU A 135 -2.65 11.25 -12.07
CA LEU A 135 -2.63 9.82 -11.74
C LEU A 135 -1.20 9.27 -11.62
N ASN A 136 -0.27 9.72 -12.45
CA ASN A 136 1.14 9.35 -12.33
C ASN A 136 1.76 9.91 -11.04
N ALA A 137 1.48 11.16 -10.68
CA ALA A 137 1.94 11.73 -9.43
C ALA A 137 1.40 10.96 -8.20
N PHE A 138 0.13 10.54 -8.25
CA PHE A 138 -0.44 9.66 -7.23
C PHE A 138 0.25 8.28 -7.20
N TYR A 139 0.52 7.69 -8.36
CA TYR A 139 1.27 6.43 -8.45
C TYR A 139 2.66 6.55 -7.81
N ASP A 140 3.37 7.66 -8.05
CA ASP A 140 4.70 7.87 -7.51
C ASP A 140 4.68 8.03 -5.99
N ASN A 141 3.69 8.72 -5.43
CA ASN A 141 3.49 8.79 -3.98
C ASN A 141 3.18 7.41 -3.37
N LEU A 142 2.31 6.64 -4.01
CA LEU A 142 1.99 5.28 -3.57
C LEU A 142 3.23 4.37 -3.61
N ASN A 143 4.07 4.53 -4.65
CA ASN A 143 5.33 3.82 -4.77
C ASN A 143 6.32 4.19 -3.65
N LEU A 144 6.34 5.46 -3.21
CA LEU A 144 7.16 5.86 -2.07
C LEU A 144 6.71 5.22 -0.75
N VAL A 145 5.38 5.16 -0.47
CA VAL A 145 4.86 4.41 0.70
C VAL A 145 5.32 2.95 0.64
N HIS A 146 5.14 2.30 -0.52
CA HIS A 146 5.55 0.91 -0.72
C HIS A 146 7.05 0.70 -0.45
N ARG A 147 7.91 1.56 -0.99
CA ARG A 147 9.37 1.48 -0.82
C ARG A 147 9.80 1.74 0.62
N LEU A 148 9.20 2.71 1.31
CA LEU A 148 9.50 2.97 2.72
C LEU A 148 9.16 1.77 3.60
N GLN A 149 8.04 1.12 3.37
CA GLN A 149 7.62 -0.04 4.16
C GLN A 149 8.33 -1.33 3.75
N GLY A 150 8.43 -1.61 2.45
CA GLY A 150 9.08 -2.81 1.96
C GLY A 150 10.61 -2.80 2.03
N GLY A 151 11.20 -1.62 2.08
CA GLY A 151 12.65 -1.43 2.16
C GLY A 151 13.13 -1.00 3.55
N GLU A 152 12.93 0.27 3.89
CA GLU A 152 13.53 0.85 5.11
C GLU A 152 12.91 0.27 6.38
N LEU A 153 11.58 0.19 6.49
CA LEU A 153 10.92 -0.38 7.66
C LEU A 153 11.25 -1.87 7.83
N ALA A 154 11.16 -2.65 6.74
CA ALA A 154 11.51 -4.06 6.79
C ALA A 154 12.95 -4.28 7.28
N LYS A 155 13.90 -3.48 6.79
CA LYS A 155 15.30 -3.53 7.22
C LYS A 155 15.47 -3.23 8.70
N VAL A 156 14.83 -2.16 9.19
CA VAL A 156 14.90 -1.75 10.60
C VAL A 156 14.31 -2.80 11.53
N LEU A 157 13.21 -3.44 11.13
CA LEU A 157 12.57 -4.52 11.89
C LEU A 157 13.26 -5.89 11.71
N GLY A 158 14.34 -5.96 10.92
CA GLY A 158 15.06 -7.22 10.66
C GLY A 158 14.23 -8.25 9.86
N ILE A 159 13.23 -7.79 9.12
CA ILE A 159 12.30 -8.66 8.38
C ILE A 159 12.78 -8.82 6.95
N GLN A 160 13.04 -10.07 6.55
CA GLN A 160 13.27 -10.41 5.15
C GLN A 160 11.91 -10.62 4.46
N LEU A 161 11.54 -9.67 3.61
CA LEU A 161 10.44 -9.85 2.68
C LEU A 161 10.99 -10.71 1.53
N GLY A 162 10.56 -11.97 1.45
CA GLY A 162 10.97 -12.85 0.35
C GLY A 162 10.64 -12.20 -1.00
N PHE A 163 11.50 -12.40 -2.01
CA PHE A 163 11.21 -12.00 -3.38
C PHE A 163 9.90 -12.68 -3.82
N ASN A 164 8.90 -11.91 -4.16
CA ASN A 164 7.77 -12.45 -4.92
C ASN A 164 8.31 -12.82 -6.31
N ALA A 165 8.01 -14.04 -6.78
CA ALA A 165 8.44 -14.55 -8.09
C ALA A 165 7.92 -13.73 -9.31
N HIS A 166 7.43 -12.51 -9.07
CA HIS A 166 6.84 -11.60 -10.06
C HIS A 166 7.56 -10.25 -10.13
N ASP A 167 8.73 -10.11 -9.51
CA ASP A 167 9.56 -8.90 -9.56
C ASP A 167 10.60 -8.94 -10.71
N GLY A 168 10.28 -9.68 -11.76
CA GLY A 168 11.04 -9.80 -13.01
C GLY A 168 10.33 -9.15 -14.18
#